data_54ac331045be6ebae6544e477460e5d2
#
_entry.id   54ac331045be6ebae6544e477460e5d2
#
_cell.length_a   1.000
_cell.length_b   1.000
_cell.length_c   1.000
_cell.angle_alpha   90.00
_cell.angle_beta   90.00
_cell.angle_gamma   90.00
#
_symmetry.space_group_name_H-M   'P 1'
#
loop_
_entity.id
_entity.type
_entity.pdbx_description
1 polymer ?
#
loop_
_entity_poly.entity_id
_entity_poly.type
_entity_poly.pdbx_seq_one_letter_code
_entity_poly.pdbx_strand_id
1 'polypeptide(L)'
;MSSSVIVGTQWGDEGKGKIIDIMAAKADVVVRSSGGNNAGHTVVHGDQVYKLHLLPSGILYPETLCLIGSGVVVDPAVLLEEIKNMNERGVTCDNLRIDARADIIMPWHRLLDKLSEEFKAKQTGVNIGTTGRGIGPCYTDKDERIGIRMYDLVHPRSEE
;
A
#
# COMPACT_ATOMS: atom_id res chain seq x y z
N MET A 1 18.62 7.57 18.35
CA MET A 1 17.47 6.92 17.69
C MET A 1 18.00 5.66 17.01
N SER A 2 17.37 4.53 17.20
CA SER A 2 17.67 3.29 16.47
C SER A 2 16.64 3.10 15.37
N SER A 3 17.06 2.61 14.20
CA SER A 3 16.15 2.24 13.10
C SER A 3 16.31 0.76 12.79
N SER A 4 15.20 0.11 12.47
CA SER A 4 15.17 -1.31 12.08
C SER A 4 14.49 -1.44 10.72
N VAL A 5 15.07 -2.26 9.84
CA VAL A 5 14.49 -2.58 8.53
C VAL A 5 14.17 -4.07 8.50
N ILE A 6 12.91 -4.39 8.17
CA ILE A 6 12.46 -5.77 8.05
C ILE A 6 12.28 -6.08 6.56
N VAL A 7 13.07 -7.02 6.06
CA VAL A 7 13.07 -7.43 4.66
C VAL A 7 12.68 -8.89 4.57
N GLY A 8 11.79 -9.23 3.64
CA GLY A 8 11.53 -10.61 3.26
C GLY A 8 12.54 -11.08 2.23
N THR A 9 13.11 -12.26 2.42
CA THR A 9 14.11 -12.83 1.54
C THR A 9 13.64 -14.06 0.79
N GLN A 10 12.33 -14.37 0.87
CA GLN A 10 11.71 -15.53 0.21
C GLN A 10 10.45 -15.12 -0.58
N TRP A 11 9.43 -15.97 -0.60
CA TRP A 11 8.30 -15.89 -1.52
C TRP A 11 7.14 -14.98 -1.08
N GLY A 12 7.27 -14.25 0.02
CA GLY A 12 6.29 -13.24 0.45
C GLY A 12 5.38 -13.65 1.61
N ASP A 13 5.38 -14.90 2.01
CA ASP A 13 4.55 -15.47 3.09
C ASP A 13 5.34 -15.83 4.37
N GLU A 14 6.50 -15.20 4.55
CA GLU A 14 7.44 -15.46 5.66
C GLU A 14 6.92 -15.00 7.04
N GLY A 15 5.75 -14.39 7.08
CA GLY A 15 5.17 -13.89 8.34
C GLY A 15 5.69 -12.51 8.77
N LYS A 16 6.26 -11.71 7.86
CA LYS A 16 6.73 -10.34 8.14
C LYS A 16 5.71 -9.49 8.89
N GLY A 17 4.44 -9.58 8.52
CA GLY A 17 3.36 -8.84 9.15
C GLY A 17 3.30 -9.03 10.67
N LYS A 18 3.49 -10.26 11.15
CA LYS A 18 3.53 -10.59 12.58
C LYS A 18 4.70 -9.95 13.31
N ILE A 19 5.89 -9.98 12.70
CA ILE A 19 7.09 -9.40 13.29
C ILE A 19 6.97 -7.88 13.32
N ILE A 20 6.47 -7.27 12.24
CA ILE A 20 6.24 -5.82 12.16
C ILE A 20 5.24 -5.40 13.23
N ASP A 21 4.16 -6.13 13.44
CA ASP A 21 3.15 -5.81 14.46
C ASP A 21 3.75 -5.78 15.87
N ILE A 22 4.51 -6.85 16.23
CA ILE A 22 5.18 -6.91 17.53
C ILE A 22 6.16 -5.73 17.73
N MET A 23 6.86 -5.33 16.67
CA MET A 23 7.79 -4.21 16.73
C MET A 23 7.09 -2.85 16.72
N ALA A 24 5.98 -2.74 15.99
CA ALA A 24 5.20 -1.50 15.88
C ALA A 24 4.68 -1.01 17.23
N ALA A 25 4.32 -1.92 18.13
CA ALA A 25 3.88 -1.58 19.49
C ALA A 25 4.95 -0.85 20.33
N LYS A 26 6.21 -0.86 19.90
CA LYS A 26 7.36 -0.24 20.59
C LYS A 26 8.07 0.81 19.75
N ALA A 27 7.55 1.09 18.57
CA ALA A 27 8.17 2.03 17.64
C ALA A 27 7.50 3.40 17.70
N ASP A 28 8.29 4.45 17.65
CA ASP A 28 7.77 5.82 17.51
C ASP A 28 7.20 6.04 16.10
N VAL A 29 7.79 5.38 15.10
CA VAL A 29 7.43 5.54 13.69
C VAL A 29 7.44 4.19 12.99
N VAL A 30 6.41 3.89 12.22
CA VAL A 30 6.32 2.74 11.32
C VAL A 30 6.15 3.22 9.88
N VAL A 31 7.06 2.80 9.01
CA VAL A 31 7.07 3.23 7.60
C VAL A 31 6.80 2.05 6.67
N ARG A 32 5.80 2.18 5.82
CA ARG A 32 5.66 1.36 4.63
C ARG A 32 6.40 2.02 3.47
N SER A 33 7.49 1.42 3.03
CA SER A 33 8.41 2.04 2.08
C SER A 33 8.11 1.74 0.62
N SER A 34 7.42 0.63 0.30
CA SER A 34 7.19 0.19 -1.09
C SER A 34 5.98 -0.74 -1.22
N GLY A 35 5.68 -1.14 -2.45
CA GLY A 35 4.55 -2.00 -2.78
C GLY A 35 3.25 -1.23 -2.95
N GLY A 36 2.14 -1.93 -2.91
CA GLY A 36 0.79 -1.37 -3.04
C GLY A 36 -0.22 -2.27 -2.32
N ASN A 37 -1.46 -2.26 -2.78
CA ASN A 37 -2.55 -3.04 -2.22
C ASN A 37 -2.61 -4.50 -2.72
N ASN A 38 -1.56 -5.00 -3.37
CA ASN A 38 -1.49 -6.37 -3.91
C ASN A 38 -1.31 -7.45 -2.84
N ALA A 39 -0.69 -7.10 -1.72
CA ALA A 39 -0.49 -8.01 -0.59
C ALA A 39 -1.25 -7.49 0.63
N GLY A 40 -1.93 -8.40 1.33
CA GLY A 40 -2.54 -8.11 2.61
C GLY A 40 -1.74 -8.72 3.75
N HIS A 41 -1.80 -8.11 4.90
CA HIS A 41 -1.29 -8.70 6.13
C HIS A 41 -2.38 -8.67 7.20
N THR A 42 -2.40 -9.73 7.99
CA THR A 42 -3.37 -9.88 9.08
C THR A 42 -2.68 -9.55 10.40
N VAL A 43 -3.27 -8.62 11.13
CA VAL A 43 -2.84 -8.21 12.46
C VAL A 43 -3.92 -8.65 13.47
N VAL A 44 -3.50 -9.23 14.58
CA VAL A 44 -4.39 -9.60 15.68
C VAL A 44 -4.09 -8.68 16.86
N HIS A 45 -5.06 -7.87 17.24
CA HIS A 45 -4.94 -6.97 18.38
C HIS A 45 -6.08 -7.22 19.36
N GLY A 46 -5.75 -7.75 20.55
CA GLY A 46 -6.75 -8.30 21.46
C GLY A 46 -7.52 -9.44 20.83
N ASP A 47 -8.85 -9.38 20.91
CA ASP A 47 -9.75 -10.35 20.28
C ASP A 47 -10.16 -9.99 18.85
N GLN A 48 -9.59 -8.92 18.29
CA GLN A 48 -9.94 -8.44 16.97
C GLN A 48 -8.88 -8.78 15.92
N VAL A 49 -9.36 -9.14 14.72
CA VAL A 49 -8.52 -9.45 13.57
C VAL A 49 -8.69 -8.34 12.53
N TYR A 50 -7.58 -7.72 12.14
CA TYR A 50 -7.51 -6.67 11.14
C TYR A 50 -6.79 -7.18 9.89
N LYS A 51 -7.38 -6.93 8.73
CA LYS A 51 -6.78 -7.24 7.42
C LYS A 51 -6.40 -5.92 6.76
N LEU A 52 -5.10 -5.63 6.70
CA LEU A 52 -4.56 -4.40 6.17
C LEU A 52 -3.88 -4.66 4.81
N HIS A 53 -4.04 -3.75 3.86
CA HIS A 53 -3.42 -3.81 2.53
C HIS A 53 -2.46 -2.63 2.31
N LEU A 54 -2.91 -1.41 2.58
CA LEU A 54 -2.10 -0.19 2.45
C LEU A 54 -1.66 0.38 3.79
N LEU A 55 -2.53 0.31 4.80
CA LEU A 55 -2.23 0.86 6.12
C LEU A 55 -1.05 0.12 6.77
N PRO A 56 -0.06 0.84 7.33
CA PRO A 56 0.99 0.24 8.14
C PRO A 56 0.42 -0.43 9.40
N SER A 57 1.04 -1.52 9.89
CA SER A 57 0.56 -2.23 11.09
C SER A 57 0.53 -1.36 12.35
N GLY A 58 1.37 -0.34 12.43
CA GLY A 58 1.39 0.62 13.54
C GLY A 58 0.11 1.43 13.71
N ILE A 59 -0.81 1.39 12.72
CA ILE A 59 -2.07 2.16 12.76
C ILE A 59 -2.94 1.85 13.98
N LEU A 60 -2.80 0.65 14.55
CA LEU A 60 -3.52 0.22 15.74
C LEU A 60 -2.98 0.85 17.04
N TYR A 61 -1.84 1.51 16.99
CA TYR A 61 -1.18 2.15 18.13
C TYR A 61 -1.21 3.68 17.93
N PRO A 62 -2.08 4.41 18.63
CA PRO A 62 -2.30 5.85 18.39
C PRO A 62 -1.04 6.72 18.56
N GLU A 63 -0.11 6.30 19.43
CA GLU A 63 1.15 7.01 19.70
C GLU A 63 2.22 6.76 18.63
N THR A 64 2.02 5.74 17.77
CA THR A 64 2.96 5.38 16.71
C THR A 64 2.62 6.14 15.43
N LEU A 65 3.53 6.98 14.95
CA LEU A 65 3.35 7.66 13.67
C LEU A 65 3.46 6.65 12.51
N CYS A 66 2.44 6.57 11.68
CA CYS A 66 2.38 5.68 10.54
C CYS A 66 2.60 6.45 9.23
N LEU A 67 3.60 6.03 8.45
CA LEU A 67 3.95 6.69 7.18
C LEU A 67 3.76 5.72 6.00
N ILE A 68 3.06 6.20 4.98
CA ILE A 68 3.09 5.62 3.63
C ILE A 68 4.11 6.43 2.83
N GLY A 69 5.25 5.82 2.50
CA GLY A 69 6.36 6.50 1.84
C GLY A 69 6.20 6.62 0.33
N SER A 70 7.05 7.42 -0.28
CA SER A 70 7.04 7.72 -1.73
C SER A 70 7.27 6.49 -2.64
N GLY A 71 7.80 5.40 -2.10
CA GLY A 71 7.97 4.15 -2.86
C GLY A 71 6.70 3.29 -2.94
N VAL A 72 5.63 3.66 -2.23
CA VAL A 72 4.34 2.98 -2.31
C VAL A 72 3.53 3.52 -3.48
N VAL A 73 2.80 2.65 -4.17
CA VAL A 73 1.76 3.04 -5.11
C VAL A 73 0.40 2.89 -4.42
N VAL A 74 -0.32 4.01 -4.31
CA VAL A 74 -1.51 4.12 -3.48
C VAL A 74 -2.76 4.03 -4.35
N ASP A 75 -3.65 3.13 -3.99
CA ASP A 75 -5.01 3.09 -4.53
C ASP A 75 -5.93 3.88 -3.59
N PRO A 76 -6.42 5.08 -3.98
CA PRO A 76 -7.19 5.93 -3.09
C PRO A 76 -8.50 5.28 -2.63
N ALA A 77 -9.16 4.52 -3.51
CA ALA A 77 -10.41 3.87 -3.16
C ALA A 77 -10.20 2.79 -2.09
N VAL A 78 -9.15 1.97 -2.25
CA VAL A 78 -8.79 0.94 -1.27
C VAL A 78 -8.36 1.58 0.06
N LEU A 79 -7.57 2.64 0.00
CA LEU A 79 -7.12 3.35 1.21
C LEU A 79 -8.28 3.93 2.00
N LEU A 80 -9.21 4.60 1.32
CA LEU A 80 -10.40 5.18 1.97
C LEU A 80 -11.31 4.10 2.57
N GLU A 81 -11.47 2.97 1.89
CA GLU A 81 -12.22 1.84 2.42
C GLU A 81 -11.55 1.24 3.67
N GLU A 82 -10.22 1.09 3.65
CA GLU A 82 -9.49 0.62 4.85
C GLU A 82 -9.65 1.60 6.02
N ILE A 83 -9.48 2.90 5.80
CA ILE A 83 -9.67 3.92 6.84
C ILE A 83 -11.09 3.88 7.39
N LYS A 84 -12.10 3.77 6.51
CA LYS A 84 -13.49 3.66 6.93
C LYS A 84 -13.70 2.43 7.82
N ASN A 85 -13.22 1.26 7.39
CA ASN A 85 -13.32 0.02 8.17
C ASN A 85 -12.61 0.11 9.53
N MET A 86 -11.48 0.83 9.59
CA MET A 86 -10.78 1.08 10.86
C MET A 86 -11.60 1.99 11.78
N ASN A 87 -12.16 3.09 11.25
CA ASN A 87 -12.99 4.02 12.01
C ASN A 87 -14.24 3.36 12.57
N GLU A 88 -14.92 2.51 11.80
CA GLU A 88 -16.09 1.73 12.25
C GLU A 88 -15.75 0.77 13.40
N ARG A 89 -14.48 0.44 13.55
CA ARG A 89 -13.96 -0.42 14.63
C ARG A 89 -13.26 0.36 15.75
N GLY A 90 -13.40 1.70 15.75
CA GLY A 90 -12.89 2.59 16.80
C GLY A 90 -11.42 2.99 16.67
N VAL A 91 -10.80 2.76 15.51
CA VAL A 91 -9.42 3.20 15.22
C VAL A 91 -9.47 4.42 14.27
N THR A 92 -9.09 5.61 14.76
CA THR A 92 -9.30 6.88 14.05
C THR A 92 -8.36 7.14 12.87
N CYS A 93 -7.23 6.45 12.81
CA CYS A 93 -6.16 6.66 11.80
C CYS A 93 -5.55 8.08 11.80
N ASP A 94 -5.70 8.87 12.87
CA ASP A 94 -5.16 10.23 12.98
C ASP A 94 -3.63 10.26 12.95
N ASN A 95 -2.99 9.15 13.27
CA ASN A 95 -1.54 8.93 13.24
C ASN A 95 -1.02 8.55 11.84
N LEU A 96 -1.86 8.53 10.80
CA LEU A 96 -1.44 8.24 9.43
C LEU A 96 -0.91 9.50 8.73
N ARG A 97 0.19 9.35 8.02
CA ARG A 97 0.72 10.34 7.06
C ARG A 97 1.06 9.64 5.74
N ILE A 98 0.89 10.36 4.64
CA ILE A 98 1.17 9.86 3.30
C ILE A 98 2.15 10.82 2.64
N ASP A 99 3.23 10.29 2.07
CA ASP A 99 4.18 11.10 1.32
C ASP A 99 3.49 11.68 0.08
N ALA A 100 3.58 12.99 -0.09
CA ALA A 100 2.99 13.68 -1.23
C ALA A 100 3.55 13.20 -2.60
N ARG A 101 4.71 12.54 -2.59
CA ARG A 101 5.36 11.96 -3.78
C ARG A 101 4.97 10.51 -4.06
N ALA A 102 4.11 9.90 -3.23
CA ALA A 102 3.58 8.58 -3.54
C ALA A 102 2.69 8.64 -4.78
N ASP A 103 2.88 7.70 -5.70
CA ASP A 103 2.12 7.66 -6.95
C ASP A 103 0.76 6.99 -6.73
N ILE A 104 -0.21 7.39 -7.53
CA ILE A 104 -1.60 6.97 -7.43
C ILE A 104 -1.92 5.90 -8.47
N ILE A 105 -2.52 4.81 -8.04
CA ILE A 105 -3.10 3.82 -8.95
C ILE A 105 -4.40 4.38 -9.50
N MET A 106 -4.38 4.75 -10.76
CA MET A 106 -5.53 5.25 -11.48
C MET A 106 -6.34 4.11 -12.13
N PRO A 107 -7.61 4.33 -12.48
CA PRO A 107 -8.45 3.30 -13.09
C PRO A 107 -7.86 2.64 -14.34
N TRP A 108 -7.15 3.41 -15.16
CA TRP A 108 -6.50 2.88 -16.36
C TRP A 108 -5.33 1.93 -16.05
N HIS A 109 -4.62 2.08 -14.94
CA HIS A 109 -3.58 1.13 -14.53
C HIS A 109 -4.16 -0.27 -14.32
N ARG A 110 -5.34 -0.37 -13.71
CA ARG A 110 -6.03 -1.66 -13.53
C ARG A 110 -6.44 -2.28 -14.86
N LEU A 111 -6.91 -1.44 -15.80
CA LEU A 111 -7.26 -1.89 -17.14
C LEU A 111 -6.03 -2.37 -17.91
N LEU A 112 -4.93 -1.61 -17.87
CA LEU A 112 -3.66 -1.98 -18.51
C LEU A 112 -3.09 -3.28 -17.94
N ASP A 113 -3.15 -3.47 -16.62
CA ASP A 113 -2.68 -4.69 -15.95
C ASP A 113 -3.45 -5.91 -16.47
N LYS A 114 -4.78 -5.82 -16.54
CA LYS A 114 -5.65 -6.87 -17.07
C LYS A 114 -5.38 -7.14 -18.54
N LEU A 115 -5.33 -6.11 -19.39
CA LEU A 115 -5.11 -6.28 -20.83
C LEU A 115 -3.71 -6.86 -21.11
N SER A 116 -2.70 -6.44 -20.38
CA SER A 116 -1.35 -6.98 -20.50
C SER A 116 -1.29 -8.46 -20.16
N GLU A 117 -1.99 -8.88 -19.11
CA GLU A 117 -2.08 -10.29 -18.72
C GLU A 117 -2.78 -11.14 -19.80
N GLU A 118 -3.93 -10.65 -20.29
CA GLU A 118 -4.67 -11.34 -21.37
C GLU A 118 -3.83 -11.46 -22.65
N PHE A 119 -3.08 -10.40 -23.00
CA PHE A 119 -2.22 -10.40 -24.18
C PHE A 119 -1.07 -11.40 -24.05
N LYS A 120 -0.38 -11.39 -22.89
CA LYS A 120 0.71 -12.33 -22.61
C LYS A 120 0.22 -13.78 -22.59
N ALA A 121 -0.92 -14.05 -21.97
CA ALA A 121 -1.52 -15.39 -21.95
C ALA A 121 -1.83 -15.90 -23.36
N LYS A 122 -2.32 -15.05 -24.26
CA LYS A 122 -2.58 -15.41 -25.66
C LYS A 122 -1.32 -15.71 -26.46
N GLN A 123 -0.21 -14.98 -26.20
CA GLN A 123 1.04 -15.18 -26.93
C GLN A 123 1.86 -16.35 -26.44
N THR A 124 1.94 -16.54 -25.13
CA THR A 124 2.87 -17.50 -24.51
C THR A 124 2.18 -18.78 -24.05
N GLY A 125 0.86 -18.80 -23.98
CA GLY A 125 0.08 -19.88 -23.37
C GLY A 125 0.26 -19.96 -21.85
N VAL A 126 1.01 -19.02 -21.24
CA VAL A 126 1.29 -18.98 -19.81
C VAL A 126 0.61 -17.76 -19.18
N ASN A 127 -0.22 -18.04 -18.20
CA ASN A 127 -0.80 -16.98 -17.37
C ASN A 127 0.18 -16.69 -16.20
N ILE A 128 0.71 -15.46 -16.13
CA ILE A 128 1.65 -15.07 -15.07
C ILE A 128 0.92 -14.90 -13.73
N GLY A 129 -0.40 -14.65 -13.78
CA GLY A 129 -1.21 -14.52 -12.58
C GLY A 129 -0.95 -13.22 -11.81
N THR A 130 -0.98 -12.08 -12.50
CA THR A 130 -0.93 -10.77 -11.82
C THR A 130 -2.15 -10.59 -10.92
N THR A 131 -2.05 -9.70 -9.94
CA THR A 131 -3.19 -9.43 -9.05
C THR A 131 -4.28 -8.58 -9.71
N GLY A 132 -4.06 -8.07 -10.93
CA GLY A 132 -4.98 -7.22 -11.68
C GLY A 132 -5.28 -5.88 -10.98
N ARG A 133 -4.41 -5.44 -10.08
CA ARG A 133 -4.60 -4.24 -9.25
C ARG A 133 -3.92 -2.98 -9.80
N GLY A 134 -3.26 -3.09 -10.96
CA GLY A 134 -2.60 -1.97 -11.60
C GLY A 134 -1.27 -1.54 -10.99
N ILE A 135 -0.68 -2.36 -10.13
CA ILE A 135 0.58 -2.06 -9.43
C ILE A 135 1.73 -1.88 -10.44
N GLY A 136 1.92 -2.87 -11.32
CA GLY A 136 2.97 -2.84 -12.33
C GLY A 136 2.88 -1.62 -13.25
N PRO A 137 1.75 -1.37 -13.93
CA PRO A 137 1.57 -0.18 -14.76
C PRO A 137 1.80 1.13 -14.01
N CYS A 138 1.36 1.26 -12.77
CA CYS A 138 1.59 2.45 -11.97
C CYS A 138 3.09 2.66 -11.65
N TYR A 139 3.85 1.59 -11.39
CA TYR A 139 5.31 1.70 -11.26
C TYR A 139 6.00 2.06 -12.58
N THR A 140 5.47 1.59 -13.72
CA THR A 140 5.97 2.00 -15.04
C THR A 140 5.83 3.51 -15.21
N ASP A 141 4.64 4.06 -15.00
CA ASP A 141 4.38 5.50 -15.10
C ASP A 141 5.26 6.30 -14.11
N LYS A 142 5.48 5.78 -12.91
CA LYS A 142 6.39 6.37 -11.93
C LYS A 142 7.82 6.46 -12.45
N ASP A 143 8.35 5.38 -13.02
CA ASP A 143 9.73 5.30 -13.51
C ASP A 143 9.89 6.15 -14.79
N GLU A 144 8.86 6.23 -15.63
CA GLU A 144 8.76 7.12 -16.79
C GLU A 144 8.54 8.59 -16.41
N ARG A 145 8.26 8.88 -15.13
CA ARG A 145 8.01 10.22 -14.56
C ARG A 145 6.76 10.91 -15.12
N ILE A 146 5.77 10.13 -15.49
CA ILE A 146 4.45 10.59 -15.96
C ILE A 146 3.32 10.25 -14.96
N GLY A 147 3.66 9.57 -13.84
CA GLY A 147 2.72 9.18 -12.80
C GLY A 147 2.08 10.37 -12.10
N ILE A 148 0.82 10.22 -11.73
CA ILE A 148 0.09 11.17 -10.90
C ILE A 148 0.40 10.86 -9.44
N ARG A 149 0.71 11.89 -8.65
CA ARG A 149 1.13 11.77 -7.26
C ARG A 149 0.02 12.20 -6.30
N MET A 150 0.14 11.81 -5.04
CA MET A 150 -0.75 12.27 -3.98
C MET A 150 -0.79 13.80 -3.88
N TYR A 151 0.34 14.48 -4.15
CA TYR A 151 0.39 15.95 -4.23
C TYR A 151 -0.61 16.50 -5.25
N ASP A 152 -0.65 15.92 -6.44
CA ASP A 152 -1.50 16.38 -7.54
C ASP A 152 -2.99 16.17 -7.24
N LEU A 153 -3.31 15.11 -6.47
CA LEU A 153 -4.68 14.81 -6.05
C LEU A 153 -5.21 15.85 -5.04
N VAL A 154 -4.38 16.28 -4.10
CA VAL A 154 -4.80 17.21 -3.03
C VAL A 154 -4.59 18.69 -3.40
N HIS A 155 -3.84 18.94 -4.47
CA HIS A 155 -3.60 20.27 -5.04
C HIS A 155 -3.94 20.24 -6.53
N PRO A 156 -5.21 20.06 -6.91
CA PRO A 156 -5.60 20.03 -8.31
C PRO A 156 -5.24 21.36 -8.95
N ARG A 157 -4.44 21.31 -10.01
CA ARG A 157 -4.22 22.46 -10.87
C ARG A 157 -5.50 22.67 -11.64
N SER A 158 -6.11 23.81 -11.44
CA SER A 158 -7.46 24.07 -11.94
C SER A 158 -7.56 24.28 -13.44
N GLU A 159 -6.47 24.40 -14.19
CA GLU A 159 -6.55 24.93 -15.57
C GLU A 159 -5.39 24.51 -16.50
N GLU A 160 -4.68 23.44 -16.26
CA GLU A 160 -3.64 23.02 -17.19
C GLU A 160 -3.90 21.65 -17.82
#